data_2b4a1c93bda72ba4f602a195524562db
#
_entry.id   2b4a1c93bda72ba4f602a195524562db
#
_cell.length_a   1.000
_cell.length_b   1.000
_cell.length_c   1.000
_cell.angle_alpha   90.00
_cell.angle_beta   90.00
_cell.angle_gamma   90.00
#
_symmetry.space_group_name_H-M   'P 1'
#
loop_
_entity.id
_entity.type
_entity.pdbx_description
1 polymer ?
#
loop_
_entity_poly.entity_id
_entity_poly.type
_entity_poly.pdbx_seq_one_letter_code
_entity_poly.pdbx_strand_id
1 'polypeptide(L)'
;LAFSVMTAIAKLVGSRLPLFELVFGRSLVMLALAAFALRRQGRSFRATEPRLLVQRGLFGFASLVCYFYSVIHLPLADATVIFFVNPVITGLVAVVVLREHMRWAQVLLVAVSLSGVVVVARPEFLFGSSESLDSLAVVSGVLAATFGAGSYVTIRKIQNDPPLLVVLYFSGITCMLSFPFVLRAPVTPSAADVVLLIVMGVATHLGQLWVTWGFRTERAGRASAVGYLQIVFAAFWGWILFAEVPDAWTWIGAGIVVGSTLKLVKIHPIR
;
A
#
# COMPACT_ATOMS: atom_id res chain seq x y z
N LEU A 1 -1.45 8.02 -6.81
CA LEU A 1 -2.82 8.51 -6.96
C LEU A 1 -3.88 7.47 -6.57
N ALA A 2 -3.96 6.29 -7.21
CA ALA A 2 -5.03 5.30 -6.97
C ALA A 2 -5.14 4.87 -5.49
N PHE A 3 -4.03 4.59 -4.82
CA PHE A 3 -4.04 4.25 -3.39
C PHE A 3 -4.36 5.44 -2.49
N SER A 4 -4.04 6.68 -2.88
CA SER A 4 -4.44 7.84 -2.09
C SER A 4 -5.96 8.08 -2.15
N VAL A 5 -6.60 7.82 -3.29
CA VAL A 5 -8.08 7.80 -3.40
C VAL A 5 -8.66 6.72 -2.48
N MET A 6 -8.08 5.51 -2.51
CA MET A 6 -8.48 4.43 -1.60
C MET A 6 -8.40 4.86 -0.13
N THR A 7 -7.29 5.49 0.27
CA THR A 7 -7.07 5.94 1.65
C THR A 7 -8.06 7.05 2.05
N ALA A 8 -8.32 8.00 1.16
CA ALA A 8 -9.28 9.07 1.39
C ALA A 8 -10.70 8.51 1.61
N ILE A 9 -11.14 7.56 0.77
CA ILE A 9 -12.44 6.88 0.94
C ILE A 9 -12.46 6.05 2.22
N ALA A 10 -11.37 5.34 2.56
CA ALA A 10 -11.27 4.59 3.80
C ALA A 10 -11.45 5.50 5.03
N LYS A 11 -10.89 6.72 5.02
CA LYS A 11 -11.09 7.72 6.06
C LYS A 11 -12.55 8.18 6.14
N LEU A 12 -13.22 8.40 5.00
CA LEU A 12 -14.64 8.81 4.94
C LEU A 12 -15.60 7.74 5.48
N VAL A 13 -15.34 6.48 5.17
CA VAL A 13 -16.25 5.36 5.46
C VAL A 13 -15.89 4.64 6.75
N GLY A 14 -14.61 4.70 7.18
CA GLY A 14 -14.07 3.98 8.33
C GLY A 14 -14.67 4.36 9.68
N SER A 15 -15.32 5.54 9.79
CA SER A 15 -16.09 5.92 10.98
C SER A 15 -17.43 5.20 11.08
N ARG A 16 -17.92 4.60 10.00
CA ARG A 16 -19.26 4.00 9.87
C ARG A 16 -19.23 2.48 9.70
N LEU A 17 -18.23 1.97 9.01
CA LEU A 17 -18.08 0.55 8.74
C LEU A 17 -16.86 -0.04 9.45
N PRO A 18 -17.01 -1.25 10.03
CA PRO A 18 -15.89 -2.00 10.58
C PRO A 18 -14.80 -2.25 9.54
N LEU A 19 -13.57 -2.31 10.00
CA LEU A 19 -12.40 -2.50 9.17
C LEU A 19 -12.49 -3.69 8.20
N PHE A 20 -12.92 -4.86 8.71
CA PHE A 20 -13.01 -6.05 7.88
C PHE A 20 -14.10 -5.96 6.81
N GLU A 21 -15.16 -5.18 7.02
CA GLU A 21 -16.14 -4.88 5.98
C GLU A 21 -15.56 -4.02 4.86
N LEU A 22 -14.77 -2.99 5.21
CA LEU A 22 -14.04 -2.19 4.23
C LEU A 22 -13.09 -3.06 3.41
N VAL A 23 -12.31 -3.91 4.09
CA VAL A 23 -11.34 -4.83 3.45
C VAL A 23 -12.06 -5.82 2.55
N PHE A 24 -13.15 -6.41 3.02
CA PHE A 24 -13.95 -7.39 2.27
C PHE A 24 -14.62 -6.73 1.06
N GLY A 25 -15.39 -5.64 1.27
CA GLY A 25 -16.16 -4.97 0.21
C GLY A 25 -15.27 -4.50 -0.95
N ARG A 26 -14.17 -3.79 -0.65
CA ARG A 26 -13.23 -3.37 -1.70
C ARG A 26 -12.59 -4.57 -2.42
N SER A 27 -12.25 -5.64 -1.69
CA SER A 27 -11.59 -6.81 -2.27
C SER A 27 -12.56 -7.62 -3.12
N LEU A 28 -13.84 -7.63 -2.80
CA LEU A 28 -14.89 -8.25 -3.60
C LEU A 28 -15.03 -7.54 -4.96
N VAL A 29 -15.01 -6.21 -4.97
CA VAL A 29 -15.02 -5.43 -6.23
C VAL A 29 -13.76 -5.71 -7.05
N MET A 30 -12.59 -5.74 -6.41
CA MET A 30 -11.33 -6.09 -7.10
C MET A 30 -11.37 -7.49 -7.71
N LEU A 31 -11.89 -8.47 -6.96
CA LEU A 31 -12.04 -9.85 -7.39
C LEU A 31 -12.96 -9.95 -8.61
N ALA A 32 -14.11 -9.27 -8.55
CA ALA A 32 -15.08 -9.23 -9.65
C ALA A 32 -14.47 -8.62 -10.92
N LEU A 33 -13.77 -7.48 -10.79
CA LEU A 33 -13.11 -6.81 -11.91
C LEU A 33 -12.00 -7.67 -12.52
N ALA A 34 -11.15 -8.27 -11.69
CA ALA A 34 -10.07 -9.14 -12.15
C ALA A 34 -10.62 -10.40 -12.87
N ALA A 35 -11.66 -11.02 -12.29
CA ALA A 35 -12.30 -12.19 -12.87
C ALA A 35 -12.99 -11.85 -14.20
N PHE A 36 -13.69 -10.72 -14.27
CA PHE A 36 -14.33 -10.25 -15.51
C PHE A 36 -13.29 -9.96 -16.59
N ALA A 37 -12.20 -9.25 -16.26
CA ALA A 37 -11.16 -8.91 -17.22
C ALA A 37 -10.43 -10.16 -17.74
N LEU A 38 -10.14 -11.16 -16.89
CA LEU A 38 -9.53 -12.43 -17.30
C LEU A 38 -10.45 -13.22 -18.24
N ARG A 39 -11.75 -13.31 -17.89
CA ARG A 39 -12.74 -13.96 -18.75
C ARG A 39 -12.84 -13.31 -20.12
N ARG A 40 -12.88 -11.97 -20.15
CA ARG A 40 -12.94 -11.22 -21.41
C ARG A 40 -11.71 -11.41 -22.30
N GLN A 41 -10.54 -11.66 -21.68
CA GLN A 41 -9.29 -11.95 -22.39
C GLN A 41 -9.17 -13.44 -22.79
N GLY A 42 -10.15 -14.29 -22.47
CA GLY A 42 -10.07 -15.73 -22.71
C GLY A 42 -8.95 -16.41 -21.91
N ARG A 43 -8.47 -15.80 -20.84
CA ARG A 43 -7.35 -16.33 -20.04
C ARG A 43 -7.85 -17.26 -18.94
N SER A 44 -7.07 -18.31 -18.70
CA SER A 44 -7.34 -19.26 -17.61
C SER A 44 -7.15 -18.61 -16.23
N PHE A 45 -7.96 -19.05 -15.26
CA PHE A 45 -7.77 -18.75 -13.83
C PHE A 45 -6.69 -19.61 -13.17
N ARG A 46 -6.14 -20.59 -13.90
CA ARG A 46 -5.07 -21.44 -13.39
C ARG A 46 -3.76 -20.67 -13.37
N ALA A 47 -3.13 -20.71 -12.22
CA ALA A 47 -1.82 -20.09 -11.99
C ALA A 47 -0.71 -21.06 -12.48
N THR A 48 0.32 -20.49 -13.08
CA THR A 48 1.58 -21.17 -13.37
C THR A 48 2.42 -21.31 -12.12
N GLU A 49 2.39 -20.28 -11.27
CA GLU A 49 3.17 -20.18 -10.02
C GLU A 49 2.26 -20.04 -8.77
N PRO A 50 1.35 -21.02 -8.49
CA PRO A 50 0.30 -20.86 -7.47
C PRO A 50 0.87 -20.62 -6.06
N ARG A 51 2.01 -21.21 -5.73
CA ARG A 51 2.67 -21.00 -4.43
C ARG A 51 3.08 -19.54 -4.23
N LEU A 52 3.64 -18.91 -5.24
CA LEU A 52 4.04 -17.50 -5.17
C LEU A 52 2.81 -16.57 -5.10
N LEU A 53 1.73 -16.88 -5.84
CA LEU A 53 0.49 -16.12 -5.79
C LEU A 53 -0.17 -16.20 -4.40
N VAL A 54 -0.21 -17.39 -3.79
CA VAL A 54 -0.71 -17.57 -2.42
C VAL A 54 0.18 -16.84 -1.42
N GLN A 55 1.50 -17.00 -1.52
CA GLN A 55 2.46 -16.29 -0.65
C GLN A 55 2.29 -14.77 -0.73
N ARG A 56 2.15 -14.23 -1.95
CA ARG A 56 1.87 -12.81 -2.19
C ARG A 56 0.55 -12.39 -1.53
N GLY A 57 -0.49 -13.21 -1.65
CA GLY A 57 -1.80 -12.96 -1.05
C GLY A 57 -1.74 -12.94 0.47
N LEU A 58 -1.09 -13.92 1.08
CA LEU A 58 -0.94 -14.02 2.54
C LEU A 58 -0.10 -12.87 3.11
N PHE A 59 1.04 -12.58 2.51
CA PHE A 59 1.86 -11.43 2.92
C PHE A 59 1.10 -10.10 2.77
N GLY A 60 0.36 -9.93 1.66
CA GLY A 60 -0.43 -8.74 1.45
C GLY A 60 -1.57 -8.59 2.46
N PHE A 61 -2.26 -9.68 2.81
CA PHE A 61 -3.30 -9.68 3.83
C PHE A 61 -2.72 -9.40 5.23
N ALA A 62 -1.63 -10.08 5.61
CA ALA A 62 -0.96 -9.85 6.89
C ALA A 62 -0.48 -8.41 7.03
N SER A 63 0.15 -7.86 5.98
CA SER A 63 0.52 -6.44 5.92
C SER A 63 -0.67 -5.51 6.15
N LEU A 64 -1.80 -5.80 5.51
CA LEU A 64 -3.01 -5.00 5.61
C LEU A 64 -3.58 -5.00 7.03
N VAL A 65 -3.73 -6.17 7.65
CA VAL A 65 -4.25 -6.31 9.01
C VAL A 65 -3.34 -5.59 10.02
N CYS A 66 -2.04 -5.80 9.93
CA CYS A 66 -1.06 -5.14 10.80
C CYS A 66 -1.07 -3.61 10.61
N TYR A 67 -1.16 -3.13 9.36
CA TYR A 67 -1.25 -1.71 9.06
C TYR A 67 -2.47 -1.07 9.69
N PHE A 68 -3.62 -1.70 9.54
CA PHE A 68 -4.85 -1.15 10.11
C PHE A 68 -4.87 -1.19 11.63
N TYR A 69 -4.31 -2.23 12.25
CA TYR A 69 -4.13 -2.24 13.69
C TYR A 69 -3.29 -1.05 14.16
N SER A 70 -2.16 -0.80 13.48
CA SER A 70 -1.31 0.36 13.77
C SER A 70 -2.06 1.70 13.61
N VAL A 71 -2.83 1.87 12.53
CA VAL A 71 -3.61 3.10 12.27
C VAL A 71 -4.72 3.34 13.30
N ILE A 72 -5.30 2.28 13.86
CA ILE A 72 -6.36 2.41 14.88
C ILE A 72 -5.79 2.86 16.23
N HIS A 73 -4.58 2.41 16.58
CA HIS A 73 -4.01 2.60 17.91
C HIS A 73 -2.89 3.65 17.97
N LEU A 74 -2.46 4.20 16.84
CA LEU A 74 -1.49 5.28 16.76
C LEU A 74 -2.07 6.52 16.06
N PRO A 75 -1.52 7.70 16.30
CA PRO A 75 -1.76 8.85 15.45
C PRO A 75 -1.49 8.50 13.98
N LEU A 76 -2.35 8.96 13.07
CA LEU A 76 -2.28 8.60 11.65
C LEU A 76 -0.91 8.94 11.03
N ALA A 77 -0.32 10.05 11.46
CA ALA A 77 1.01 10.48 11.03
C ALA A 77 2.09 9.45 11.41
N ASP A 78 2.07 8.97 12.66
CA ASP A 78 3.05 8.02 13.18
C ASP A 78 2.91 6.66 12.46
N ALA A 79 1.68 6.12 12.37
CA ALA A 79 1.39 4.88 11.66
C ALA A 79 1.84 4.96 10.19
N THR A 80 1.62 6.12 9.54
CA THR A 80 1.99 6.34 8.14
C THR A 80 3.51 6.33 7.98
N VAL A 81 4.26 7.04 8.82
CA VAL A 81 5.73 7.09 8.74
C VAL A 81 6.33 5.71 8.99
N ILE A 82 5.84 5.00 10.02
CA ILE A 82 6.29 3.64 10.32
C ILE A 82 6.06 2.72 9.11
N PHE A 83 4.87 2.77 8.50
CA PHE A 83 4.58 1.95 7.32
C PHE A 83 5.43 2.35 6.09
N PHE A 84 5.74 3.63 5.91
CA PHE A 84 6.59 4.10 4.81
C PHE A 84 8.08 3.77 4.96
N VAL A 85 8.49 3.04 6.01
CA VAL A 85 9.77 2.33 6.02
C VAL A 85 9.76 1.13 5.04
N ASN A 86 8.59 0.69 4.57
CA ASN A 86 8.42 -0.42 3.62
C ASN A 86 9.33 -0.36 2.39
N PRO A 87 9.51 0.75 1.64
CA PRO A 87 10.43 0.80 0.51
C PRO A 87 11.89 0.53 0.87
N VAL A 88 12.32 0.93 2.06
CA VAL A 88 13.67 0.63 2.56
C VAL A 88 13.80 -0.88 2.79
N ILE A 89 12.86 -1.47 3.51
CA ILE A 89 12.83 -2.92 3.78
C ILE A 89 12.73 -3.69 2.45
N THR A 90 11.88 -3.25 1.52
CA THR A 90 11.74 -3.87 0.19
C THR A 90 13.08 -3.89 -0.56
N GLY A 91 13.81 -2.78 -0.53
CA GLY A 91 15.14 -2.68 -1.13
C GLY A 91 16.13 -3.66 -0.50
N LEU A 92 16.19 -3.71 0.83
CA LEU A 92 17.08 -4.62 1.57
C LEU A 92 16.73 -6.10 1.31
N VAL A 93 15.45 -6.45 1.38
CA VAL A 93 14.98 -7.82 1.09
C VAL A 93 15.28 -8.20 -0.36
N ALA A 94 15.13 -7.27 -1.30
CA ALA A 94 15.44 -7.51 -2.71
C ALA A 94 16.95 -7.78 -2.94
N VAL A 95 17.83 -7.07 -2.24
CA VAL A 95 19.28 -7.34 -2.30
C VAL A 95 19.57 -8.78 -1.84
N VAL A 96 18.97 -9.23 -0.73
CA VAL A 96 19.23 -10.56 -0.16
C VAL A 96 18.54 -11.67 -0.97
N VAL A 97 17.24 -11.50 -1.26
CA VAL A 97 16.37 -12.56 -1.82
C VAL A 97 16.42 -12.64 -3.33
N LEU A 98 16.53 -11.49 -4.01
CA LEU A 98 16.58 -11.38 -5.47
C LEU A 98 17.99 -11.17 -6.00
N ARG A 99 18.98 -10.97 -5.11
CA ARG A 99 20.36 -10.61 -5.44
C ARG A 99 20.44 -9.36 -6.33
N GLU A 100 19.49 -8.42 -6.13
CA GLU A 100 19.50 -7.14 -6.83
C GLU A 100 20.59 -6.22 -6.25
N HIS A 101 21.30 -5.51 -7.11
CA HIS A 101 22.31 -4.53 -6.67
C HIS A 101 21.66 -3.15 -6.63
N MET A 102 21.74 -2.47 -5.48
CA MET A 102 21.36 -1.07 -5.35
C MET A 102 22.62 -0.19 -5.39
N ARG A 103 22.58 0.86 -6.21
CA ARG A 103 23.62 1.89 -6.19
C ARG A 103 23.48 2.73 -4.92
N TRP A 104 24.60 3.16 -4.34
CA TRP A 104 24.57 4.04 -3.17
C TRP A 104 23.70 5.30 -3.38
N ALA A 105 23.75 5.88 -4.59
CA ALA A 105 22.88 7.00 -4.95
C ALA A 105 21.38 6.68 -4.86
N GLN A 106 20.97 5.46 -5.16
CA GLN A 106 19.56 5.03 -5.01
C GLN A 106 19.19 4.88 -3.53
N VAL A 107 20.08 4.31 -2.72
CA VAL A 107 19.88 4.22 -1.27
C VAL A 107 19.71 5.61 -0.66
N LEU A 108 20.59 6.55 -1.02
CA LEU A 108 20.52 7.94 -0.57
C LEU A 108 19.20 8.61 -0.98
N LEU A 109 18.77 8.44 -2.24
CA LEU A 109 17.50 9.04 -2.71
C LEU A 109 16.28 8.44 -2.02
N VAL A 110 16.30 7.15 -1.70
CA VAL A 110 15.23 6.50 -0.90
C VAL A 110 15.21 7.09 0.51
N ALA A 111 16.37 7.27 1.14
CA ALA A 111 16.47 7.91 2.47
C ALA A 111 15.99 9.37 2.45
N VAL A 112 16.36 10.15 1.42
CA VAL A 112 15.88 11.51 1.22
C VAL A 112 14.37 11.55 0.99
N SER A 113 13.81 10.61 0.21
CA SER A 113 12.34 10.53 0.04
C SER A 113 11.65 10.24 1.37
N LEU A 114 12.20 9.32 2.18
CA LEU A 114 11.64 9.01 3.50
C LEU A 114 11.70 10.21 4.45
N SER A 115 12.79 10.99 4.43
CA SER A 115 12.86 12.22 5.23
C SER A 115 11.79 13.24 4.82
N GLY A 116 11.49 13.34 3.52
CA GLY A 116 10.38 14.16 3.02
C GLY A 116 9.03 13.67 3.54
N VAL A 117 8.80 12.36 3.60
CA VAL A 117 7.60 11.76 4.20
C VAL A 117 7.48 12.14 5.68
N VAL A 118 8.59 12.08 6.45
CA VAL A 118 8.62 12.46 7.87
C VAL A 118 8.25 13.94 8.03
N VAL A 119 8.76 14.81 7.16
CA VAL A 119 8.46 16.27 7.19
C VAL A 119 6.98 16.54 6.87
N VAL A 120 6.36 15.82 5.92
CA VAL A 120 4.91 15.96 5.62
C VAL A 120 4.05 15.45 6.77
N ALA A 121 4.36 14.24 7.26
CA ALA A 121 3.53 13.56 8.25
C ALA A 121 3.69 14.16 9.65
N ARG A 122 4.87 14.70 9.98
CA ARG A 122 5.20 15.24 11.31
C ARG A 122 4.73 14.31 12.44
N PRO A 123 5.29 13.11 12.53
CA PRO A 123 4.86 12.13 13.50
C PRO A 123 5.09 12.65 14.93
N GLU A 124 4.14 12.40 15.83
CA GLU A 124 4.16 12.91 17.21
C GLU A 124 5.37 12.41 17.98
N PHE A 125 5.85 11.21 17.73
CA PHE A 125 7.04 10.67 18.38
C PHE A 125 8.34 11.42 18.07
N LEU A 126 8.39 12.25 17.01
CA LEU A 126 9.53 13.10 16.65
C LEU A 126 9.30 14.59 16.99
N PHE A 127 8.07 15.06 16.92
CA PHE A 127 7.73 16.49 16.97
C PHE A 127 6.76 16.84 18.10
N GLY A 128 6.18 15.86 18.77
CA GLY A 128 5.08 16.05 19.72
C GLY A 128 5.41 15.66 21.16
N SER A 129 4.36 15.46 21.93
CA SER A 129 4.35 15.25 23.37
C SER A 129 4.94 13.90 23.80
N SER A 130 5.34 13.86 25.07
CA SER A 130 5.93 12.73 25.78
C SER A 130 4.95 11.57 26.12
N GLU A 131 3.82 11.44 25.44
CA GLU A 131 2.96 10.27 25.63
C GLU A 131 3.61 9.04 25.01
N SER A 132 3.71 7.97 25.79
CA SER A 132 4.28 6.70 25.34
C SER A 132 3.35 6.06 24.29
N LEU A 133 3.85 5.89 23.07
CA LEU A 133 3.13 5.17 22.02
C LEU A 133 2.84 3.73 22.44
N ASP A 134 1.69 3.20 22.01
CA ASP A 134 1.38 1.79 22.18
C ASP A 134 2.43 0.92 21.44
N SER A 135 3.27 0.23 22.21
CA SER A 135 4.37 -0.60 21.70
C SER A 135 3.87 -1.70 20.75
N LEU A 136 2.69 -2.27 21.02
CA LEU A 136 2.11 -3.30 20.15
C LEU A 136 1.69 -2.70 18.80
N ALA A 137 1.15 -1.50 18.81
CA ALA A 137 0.78 -0.80 17.57
C ALA A 137 2.00 -0.39 16.74
N VAL A 138 3.10 0.03 17.38
CA VAL A 138 4.39 0.30 16.70
C VAL A 138 4.94 -0.97 16.07
N VAL A 139 5.00 -2.08 16.82
CA VAL A 139 5.45 -3.38 16.30
C VAL A 139 4.57 -3.83 15.14
N SER A 140 3.25 -3.66 15.25
CA SER A 140 2.32 -3.98 14.17
C SER A 140 2.61 -3.15 12.91
N GLY A 141 2.92 -1.86 13.04
CA GLY A 141 3.30 -1.00 11.92
C GLY A 141 4.58 -1.48 11.21
N VAL A 142 5.59 -1.88 11.98
CA VAL A 142 6.84 -2.44 11.44
C VAL A 142 6.59 -3.80 10.76
N LEU A 143 5.77 -4.66 11.36
CA LEU A 143 5.35 -5.92 10.74
C LEU A 143 4.56 -5.68 9.45
N ALA A 144 3.69 -4.68 9.42
CA ALA A 144 2.98 -4.28 8.21
C ALA A 144 3.95 -3.90 7.08
N ALA A 145 4.95 -3.08 7.37
CA ALA A 145 5.99 -2.70 6.42
C ALA A 145 6.80 -3.92 5.94
N THR A 146 7.12 -4.83 6.85
CA THR A 146 7.91 -6.05 6.55
C THR A 146 7.12 -7.04 5.69
N PHE A 147 5.86 -7.35 6.05
CA PHE A 147 5.00 -8.21 5.24
C PHE A 147 4.69 -7.56 3.88
N GLY A 148 4.50 -6.25 3.84
CA GLY A 148 4.35 -5.49 2.61
C GLY A 148 5.57 -5.63 1.69
N ALA A 149 6.77 -5.52 2.24
CA ALA A 149 8.02 -5.75 1.51
C ALA A 149 8.12 -7.19 0.98
N GLY A 150 7.78 -8.19 1.80
CA GLY A 150 7.69 -9.59 1.36
C GLY A 150 6.70 -9.79 0.21
N SER A 151 5.54 -9.14 0.29
CA SER A 151 4.53 -9.14 -0.78
C SER A 151 5.08 -8.57 -2.09
N TYR A 152 5.76 -7.43 -2.06
CA TYR A 152 6.33 -6.76 -3.23
C TYR A 152 7.49 -7.56 -3.85
N VAL A 153 8.38 -8.10 -3.03
CA VAL A 153 9.46 -8.98 -3.51
C VAL A 153 8.89 -10.25 -4.14
N THR A 154 7.79 -10.78 -3.60
CA THR A 154 7.11 -11.93 -4.20
C THR A 154 6.51 -11.59 -5.57
N ILE A 155 5.90 -10.39 -5.74
CA ILE A 155 5.44 -9.91 -7.06
C ILE A 155 6.59 -9.89 -8.05
N ARG A 156 7.78 -9.46 -7.64
CA ARG A 156 8.98 -9.42 -8.50
C ARG A 156 9.40 -10.81 -8.97
N LYS A 157 9.17 -11.85 -8.17
CA LYS A 157 9.45 -13.24 -8.54
C LYS A 157 8.42 -13.82 -9.53
N ILE A 158 7.15 -13.36 -9.48
CA ILE A 158 6.08 -13.86 -10.35
C ILE A 158 6.25 -13.27 -11.75
N GLN A 159 6.81 -14.04 -12.67
CA GLN A 159 7.06 -13.58 -14.05
C GLN A 159 6.12 -14.25 -15.08
N ASN A 160 5.66 -15.47 -14.80
CA ASN A 160 4.93 -16.28 -15.78
C ASN A 160 3.41 -16.07 -15.72
N ASP A 161 2.87 -15.58 -14.60
CA ASP A 161 1.44 -15.31 -14.44
C ASP A 161 1.09 -13.85 -14.80
N PRO A 162 -0.03 -13.58 -15.48
CA PRO A 162 -0.40 -12.21 -15.84
C PRO A 162 -0.72 -11.36 -14.60
N PRO A 163 -0.47 -10.03 -14.62
CA PRO A 163 -0.77 -9.13 -13.50
C PRO A 163 -2.20 -9.22 -12.99
N LEU A 164 -3.16 -9.42 -13.88
CA LEU A 164 -4.57 -9.64 -13.51
C LEU A 164 -4.77 -10.86 -12.63
N LEU A 165 -4.02 -11.95 -12.88
CA LEU A 165 -4.09 -13.16 -12.06
C LEU A 165 -3.49 -12.95 -10.67
N VAL A 166 -2.40 -12.16 -10.59
CA VAL A 166 -1.81 -11.75 -9.29
C VAL A 166 -2.82 -10.97 -8.46
N VAL A 167 -3.54 -10.02 -9.08
CA VAL A 167 -4.60 -9.25 -8.41
C VAL A 167 -5.79 -10.12 -8.03
N LEU A 168 -6.19 -11.06 -8.90
CA LEU A 168 -7.28 -12.00 -8.62
C LEU A 168 -7.00 -12.85 -7.37
N TYR A 169 -5.83 -13.48 -7.30
CA TYR A 169 -5.44 -14.32 -6.16
C TYR A 169 -5.35 -13.50 -4.88
N PHE A 170 -4.75 -12.32 -4.94
CA PHE A 170 -4.67 -11.43 -3.78
C PHE A 170 -6.05 -11.03 -3.25
N SER A 171 -6.93 -10.57 -4.13
CA SER A 171 -8.29 -10.17 -3.74
C SER A 171 -9.12 -11.35 -3.24
N GLY A 172 -8.99 -12.53 -3.87
CA GLY A 172 -9.66 -13.75 -3.45
C GLY A 172 -9.22 -14.21 -2.06
N ILE A 173 -7.91 -14.25 -1.80
CA ILE A 173 -7.36 -14.60 -0.47
C ILE A 173 -7.80 -13.57 0.57
N THR A 174 -7.76 -12.28 0.23
CA THR A 174 -8.21 -11.22 1.14
C THR A 174 -9.69 -11.35 1.47
N CYS A 175 -10.56 -11.62 0.49
CA CYS A 175 -11.97 -11.89 0.72
C CYS A 175 -12.17 -13.11 1.63
N MET A 176 -11.50 -14.22 1.32
CA MET A 176 -11.63 -15.46 2.07
C MET A 176 -11.22 -15.29 3.54
N LEU A 177 -10.12 -14.60 3.79
CA LEU A 177 -9.61 -14.41 5.15
C LEU A 177 -10.35 -13.32 5.94
N SER A 178 -10.93 -12.32 5.28
CA SER A 178 -11.73 -11.28 5.96
C SER A 178 -13.18 -11.71 6.21
N PHE A 179 -13.73 -12.61 5.42
CA PHE A 179 -15.13 -13.05 5.49
C PHE A 179 -15.59 -13.53 6.88
N PRO A 180 -14.83 -14.38 7.62
CA PRO A 180 -15.24 -14.82 8.96
C PRO A 180 -15.40 -13.65 9.96
N PHE A 181 -14.64 -12.58 9.79
CA PHE A 181 -14.72 -11.40 10.66
C PHE A 181 -15.96 -10.54 10.33
N VAL A 182 -16.30 -10.44 9.04
CA VAL A 182 -17.56 -9.78 8.61
C VAL A 182 -18.77 -10.49 9.19
N LEU A 183 -18.77 -11.83 9.20
CA LEU A 183 -19.89 -12.62 9.76
C LEU A 183 -20.06 -12.44 11.27
N ARG A 184 -18.98 -12.10 12.00
CA ARG A 184 -19.06 -11.91 13.47
C ARG A 184 -19.69 -10.59 13.88
N ALA A 185 -19.58 -9.55 13.08
CA ALA A 185 -20.09 -8.22 13.34
C ALA A 185 -20.63 -7.58 12.04
N PRO A 186 -21.70 -8.14 11.47
CA PRO A 186 -22.23 -7.64 10.22
C PRO A 186 -22.87 -6.26 10.41
N VAL A 187 -22.46 -5.29 9.61
CA VAL A 187 -23.08 -3.98 9.50
C VAL A 187 -23.64 -3.85 8.09
N THR A 188 -24.90 -3.47 7.95
CA THR A 188 -25.49 -3.22 6.63
C THR A 188 -25.00 -1.88 6.07
N PRO A 189 -24.17 -1.86 5.00
CA PRO A 189 -23.72 -0.62 4.42
C PRO A 189 -24.89 0.14 3.78
N SER A 190 -24.93 1.46 3.94
CA SER A 190 -25.88 2.32 3.24
C SER A 190 -25.60 2.31 1.73
N ALA A 191 -26.56 2.75 0.90
CA ALA A 191 -26.36 2.87 -0.54
C ALA A 191 -25.15 3.76 -0.89
N ALA A 192 -24.92 4.83 -0.13
CA ALA A 192 -23.77 5.70 -0.30
C ALA A 192 -22.45 4.96 0.03
N ASP A 193 -22.43 4.15 1.10
CA ASP A 193 -21.25 3.37 1.48
C ASP A 193 -20.92 2.31 0.40
N VAL A 194 -21.95 1.68 -0.18
CA VAL A 194 -21.75 0.74 -1.31
C VAL A 194 -21.10 1.42 -2.50
N VAL A 195 -21.55 2.61 -2.89
CA VAL A 195 -20.94 3.39 -3.98
C VAL A 195 -19.47 3.71 -3.64
N LEU A 196 -19.18 4.16 -2.42
CA LEU A 196 -17.83 4.46 -1.98
C LEU A 196 -16.94 3.21 -1.97
N LEU A 197 -17.47 2.04 -1.53
CA LEU A 197 -16.75 0.76 -1.59
C LEU A 197 -16.44 0.33 -3.04
N ILE A 198 -17.36 0.58 -3.97
CA ILE A 198 -17.13 0.30 -5.41
C ILE A 198 -16.01 1.19 -5.93
N VAL A 199 -16.07 2.51 -5.70
CA VAL A 199 -15.02 3.46 -6.12
C VAL A 199 -13.67 3.09 -5.50
N MET A 200 -13.66 2.75 -4.21
CA MET A 200 -12.48 2.29 -3.49
C MET A 200 -11.90 1.00 -4.10
N GLY A 201 -12.76 0.04 -4.41
CA GLY A 201 -12.38 -1.23 -5.04
C GLY A 201 -11.80 -1.04 -6.44
N VAL A 202 -12.41 -0.19 -7.27
CA VAL A 202 -11.91 0.17 -8.60
C VAL A 202 -10.54 0.86 -8.49
N ALA A 203 -10.42 1.89 -7.64
CA ALA A 203 -9.15 2.58 -7.43
C ALA A 203 -8.05 1.62 -6.94
N THR A 204 -8.38 0.75 -5.99
CA THR A 204 -7.43 -0.25 -5.48
C THR A 204 -7.05 -1.27 -6.56
N HIS A 205 -8.00 -1.73 -7.38
CA HIS A 205 -7.74 -2.66 -8.49
C HIS A 205 -6.72 -2.08 -9.47
N LEU A 206 -6.93 -0.84 -9.92
CA LEU A 206 -6.01 -0.14 -10.80
C LEU A 206 -4.65 0.06 -10.15
N GLY A 207 -4.63 0.48 -8.88
CA GLY A 207 -3.39 0.65 -8.11
C GLY A 207 -2.60 -0.65 -8.02
N GLN A 208 -3.25 -1.77 -7.74
CA GLN A 208 -2.61 -3.09 -7.65
C GLN A 208 -2.10 -3.59 -9.01
N LEU A 209 -2.81 -3.32 -10.11
CA LEU A 209 -2.30 -3.61 -11.44
C LEU A 209 -1.03 -2.84 -11.75
N TRP A 210 -1.02 -1.52 -11.52
CA TRP A 210 0.15 -0.69 -11.79
C TRP A 210 1.33 -1.02 -10.89
N VAL A 211 1.09 -1.31 -9.61
CA VAL A 211 2.13 -1.79 -8.69
C VAL A 211 2.70 -3.12 -9.19
N THR A 212 1.85 -4.08 -9.57
CA THR A 212 2.31 -5.37 -10.09
C THR A 212 3.15 -5.19 -11.36
N TRP A 213 2.73 -4.33 -12.28
CA TRP A 213 3.51 -3.96 -13.46
C TRP A 213 4.86 -3.33 -13.08
N GLY A 214 4.85 -2.35 -12.17
CA GLY A 214 6.05 -1.64 -11.73
C GLY A 214 7.09 -2.58 -11.11
N PHE A 215 6.68 -3.49 -10.22
CA PHE A 215 7.58 -4.47 -9.61
C PHE A 215 8.07 -5.55 -10.58
N ARG A 216 7.39 -5.78 -11.69
CA ARG A 216 7.84 -6.73 -12.73
C ARG A 216 8.85 -6.12 -13.68
N THR A 217 8.75 -4.84 -13.96
CA THR A 217 9.59 -4.13 -14.94
C THR A 217 10.80 -3.46 -14.28
N GLU A 218 10.67 -3.02 -13.03
CA GLU A 218 11.70 -2.29 -12.30
C GLU A 218 12.23 -3.08 -11.10
N ARG A 219 13.44 -2.73 -10.63
CA ARG A 219 13.99 -3.26 -9.39
C ARG A 219 13.11 -2.93 -8.20
N ALA A 220 12.97 -3.88 -7.27
CA ALA A 220 12.00 -3.79 -6.18
C ALA A 220 12.19 -2.54 -5.30
N GLY A 221 13.43 -2.19 -4.93
CA GLY A 221 13.71 -1.00 -4.14
C GLY A 221 13.35 0.31 -4.85
N ARG A 222 13.49 0.36 -6.18
CA ARG A 222 13.13 1.54 -6.98
C ARG A 222 11.62 1.65 -7.20
N ALA A 223 10.97 0.53 -7.52
CA ALA A 223 9.53 0.47 -7.71
C ALA A 223 8.77 0.84 -6.43
N SER A 224 9.24 0.36 -5.27
CA SER A 224 8.61 0.67 -3.97
C SER A 224 8.76 2.14 -3.56
N ALA A 225 9.92 2.77 -3.85
CA ALA A 225 10.15 4.17 -3.49
C ALA A 225 9.23 5.16 -4.23
N VAL A 226 8.75 4.81 -5.44
CA VAL A 226 7.71 5.59 -6.14
C VAL A 226 6.42 5.68 -5.31
N GLY A 227 6.19 4.71 -4.43
CA GLY A 227 5.07 4.71 -3.50
C GLY A 227 5.04 5.92 -2.55
N TYR A 228 6.20 6.54 -2.26
CA TYR A 228 6.25 7.75 -1.43
C TYR A 228 5.44 8.93 -2.00
N LEU A 229 5.25 9.00 -3.33
CA LEU A 229 4.38 10.00 -3.93
C LEU A 229 2.93 9.91 -3.42
N GLN A 230 2.52 8.79 -2.87
CA GLN A 230 1.19 8.63 -2.28
C GLN A 230 0.92 9.65 -1.17
N ILE A 231 1.93 10.04 -0.39
CA ILE A 231 1.73 11.00 0.72
C ILE A 231 1.41 12.41 0.21
N VAL A 232 2.00 12.80 -0.93
CA VAL A 232 1.69 14.09 -1.57
C VAL A 232 0.24 14.13 -2.04
N PHE A 233 -0.23 13.03 -2.65
CA PHE A 233 -1.64 12.92 -3.03
C PHE A 233 -2.57 12.78 -1.82
N ALA A 234 -2.12 12.17 -0.73
CA ALA A 234 -2.91 12.09 0.50
C ALA A 234 -3.10 13.48 1.12
N ALA A 235 -2.05 14.32 1.16
CA ALA A 235 -2.16 15.71 1.60
C ALA A 235 -3.13 16.53 0.70
N PHE A 236 -3.09 16.31 -0.62
CA PHE A 236 -4.02 16.93 -1.56
C PHE A 236 -5.48 16.56 -1.28
N TRP A 237 -5.78 15.28 -1.02
CA TRP A 237 -7.12 14.83 -0.65
C TRP A 237 -7.54 15.33 0.74
N GLY A 238 -6.58 15.41 1.69
CA GLY A 238 -6.79 16.02 3.00
C GLY A 238 -7.33 17.44 2.89
N TRP A 239 -6.70 18.23 2.01
CA TRP A 239 -7.12 19.60 1.75
C TRP A 239 -8.53 19.68 1.12
N ILE A 240 -8.78 18.93 0.05
CA ILE A 240 -10.06 19.03 -0.70
C ILE A 240 -11.24 18.44 0.08
N LEU A 241 -11.06 17.26 0.71
CA LEU A 241 -12.18 16.51 1.29
C LEU A 241 -12.37 16.77 2.78
N PHE A 242 -11.31 17.18 3.48
CA PHE A 242 -11.31 17.33 4.94
C PHE A 242 -10.98 18.74 5.40
N ALA A 243 -10.82 19.71 4.47
CA ALA A 243 -10.42 21.09 4.76
C ALA A 243 -9.10 21.20 5.54
N GLU A 244 -8.23 20.19 5.46
CA GLU A 244 -6.90 20.19 6.08
C GLU A 244 -5.96 21.02 5.20
N VAL A 245 -5.84 22.33 5.48
CA VAL A 245 -5.01 23.23 4.65
C VAL A 245 -3.52 22.87 4.78
N PRO A 246 -2.82 22.55 3.68
CA PRO A 246 -1.41 22.24 3.69
C PRO A 246 -0.60 23.48 4.14
N ASP A 247 0.22 23.31 5.14
CA ASP A 247 1.13 24.36 5.62
C ASP A 247 2.48 24.35 4.87
N ALA A 248 3.39 25.26 5.27
CA ALA A 248 4.70 25.38 4.64
C ALA A 248 5.52 24.08 4.72
N TRP A 249 5.44 23.32 5.81
CA TRP A 249 6.16 22.07 6.01
C TRP A 249 5.64 20.97 5.07
N THR A 250 4.33 20.92 4.85
CA THR A 250 3.70 20.01 3.88
C THR A 250 4.23 20.27 2.47
N TRP A 251 4.36 21.55 2.06
CA TRP A 251 4.91 21.89 0.74
C TRP A 251 6.40 21.58 0.63
N ILE A 252 7.20 21.85 1.67
CA ILE A 252 8.64 21.53 1.70
C ILE A 252 8.83 20.01 1.59
N GLY A 253 8.16 19.23 2.43
CA GLY A 253 8.27 17.78 2.43
C GLY A 253 7.78 17.16 1.11
N ALA A 254 6.66 17.67 0.54
CA ALA A 254 6.19 17.25 -0.78
C ALA A 254 7.23 17.52 -1.87
N GLY A 255 7.87 18.69 -1.86
CA GLY A 255 8.96 19.03 -2.77
C GLY A 255 10.16 18.06 -2.67
N ILE A 256 10.56 17.70 -1.44
CA ILE A 256 11.62 16.70 -1.19
C ILE A 256 11.22 15.34 -1.77
N VAL A 257 10.00 14.85 -1.48
CA VAL A 257 9.50 13.55 -1.98
C VAL A 257 9.45 13.52 -3.50
N VAL A 258 8.87 14.53 -4.13
CA VAL A 258 8.75 14.60 -5.60
C VAL A 258 10.14 14.70 -6.23
N GLY A 259 10.99 15.62 -5.76
CA GLY A 259 12.31 15.84 -6.32
C GLY A 259 13.23 14.59 -6.23
N SER A 260 13.26 13.94 -5.06
CA SER A 260 14.06 12.72 -4.86
C SER A 260 13.52 11.54 -5.67
N THR A 261 12.19 11.37 -5.73
CA THR A 261 11.56 10.30 -6.53
C THR A 261 11.81 10.49 -8.03
N LEU A 262 11.69 11.72 -8.55
CA LEU A 262 11.99 12.02 -9.95
C LEU A 262 13.46 11.75 -10.31
N LYS A 263 14.40 12.12 -9.42
CA LYS A 263 15.82 11.76 -9.60
C LYS A 263 16.04 10.25 -9.57
N LEU A 264 15.38 9.54 -8.66
CA LEU A 264 15.49 8.08 -8.55
C LEU A 264 15.00 7.37 -9.83
N VAL A 265 13.90 7.85 -10.42
CA VAL A 265 13.37 7.31 -11.69
C VAL A 265 14.33 7.56 -12.86
N LYS A 266 15.04 8.70 -12.88
CA LYS A 266 15.99 9.05 -13.93
C LYS A 266 17.32 8.30 -13.87
N ILE A 267 17.70 7.76 -12.71
CA ILE A 267 18.95 6.97 -12.59
C ILE A 267 18.78 5.67 -13.36
N HIS A 268 19.48 5.53 -14.49
CA HIS A 268 19.45 4.34 -15.33
C HIS A 268 19.87 3.07 -14.55
N PRO A 269 19.15 1.95 -14.71
CA PRO A 269 19.57 0.67 -14.12
C PRO A 269 20.97 0.31 -14.68
N ILE A 270 21.81 -0.29 -13.85
CA ILE A 270 23.00 -1.00 -14.35
C ILE A 270 22.44 -2.19 -15.12
N ARG A 271 22.77 -2.27 -16.42
CA ARG A 271 22.48 -3.44 -17.25
C ARG A 271 23.19 -4.66 -16.70
#